data_85a9269657da483dde48db7a43009b33
#
_entry.id   85a9269657da483dde48db7a43009b33
#
_cell.length_a   1.000
_cell.length_b   1.000
_cell.length_c   1.000
_cell.angle_alpha   90.00
_cell.angle_beta   90.00
_cell.angle_gamma   90.00
#
_symmetry.space_group_name_H-M   'P 1'
#
loop_
_entity.id
_entity.type
_entity.pdbx_description
1 polymer ?
#
loop_
_entity_poly.entity_id
_entity_poly.type
_entity_poly.pdbx_seq_one_letter_code
_entity_poly.pdbx_strand_id
1 'polypeptide(L)'
;MNGLVKTLIKPDWDDNPKRSEILNAANLLQIGEFQLIQLAYKVWYKEDLPEDKINKIFSEYMVTGIIPIWVTHYAQDILKLSKANVLDSYNEKYHVYDHEFGNYIPGEKQRKRRGIFYATIIGIVFIGSHYMAINYVDIEKSASFYPPYIEKKVVYPELYKLDLNNNK
;
A
#
# COMPACT_ATOMS: atom_id res chain seq x y z
N MET A 1 -3.54 0.73 35.33
CA MET A 1 -3.10 1.21 34.02
C MET A 1 -3.21 0.19 32.85
N ASN A 2 -3.81 -1.00 33.04
CA ASN A 2 -3.84 -2.04 32.01
C ASN A 2 -5.09 -2.05 31.11
N GLY A 3 -6.11 -1.24 31.38
CA GLY A 3 -7.35 -1.21 30.60
C GLY A 3 -7.21 -0.53 29.24
N LEU A 4 -6.61 0.66 29.22
CA LEU A 4 -6.46 1.48 28.00
C LEU A 4 -5.60 0.80 26.92
N VAL A 5 -4.52 0.14 27.34
CA VAL A 5 -3.64 -0.60 26.38
C VAL A 5 -4.36 -1.82 25.83
N LYS A 6 -5.19 -2.49 26.64
CA LYS A 6 -5.97 -3.65 26.20
C LYS A 6 -7.06 -3.27 25.20
N THR A 7 -7.71 -2.12 25.38
CA THR A 7 -8.72 -1.56 24.46
C THR A 7 -8.10 -1.10 23.13
N LEU A 8 -6.85 -0.61 23.15
CA LEU A 8 -6.11 -0.22 21.94
C LEU A 8 -5.59 -1.41 21.13
N ILE A 9 -5.24 -2.52 21.80
CA ILE A 9 -4.68 -3.71 21.16
C ILE A 9 -5.77 -4.72 20.77
N LYS A 10 -6.86 -4.77 21.54
CA LYS A 10 -8.07 -5.56 21.24
C LYS A 10 -9.27 -4.65 21.40
N PRO A 11 -9.76 -4.02 20.35
CA PRO A 11 -11.04 -3.32 20.43
C PRO A 11 -12.16 -4.30 20.82
N ASP A 12 -13.10 -3.84 21.66
CA ASP A 12 -14.19 -4.64 22.26
C ASP A 12 -15.13 -5.34 21.26
N TRP A 13 -14.96 -5.06 19.99
CA TRP A 13 -15.68 -5.69 18.88
C TRP A 13 -15.21 -7.11 18.55
N ASP A 14 -13.99 -7.51 18.97
CA ASP A 14 -13.51 -8.88 18.85
C ASP A 14 -14.32 -9.89 19.69
N ASP A 15 -15.10 -9.42 20.65
CA ASP A 15 -15.91 -10.26 21.52
C ASP A 15 -17.27 -10.64 20.88
N ASN A 16 -17.65 -10.03 19.74
CA ASN A 16 -18.86 -10.40 19.02
C ASN A 16 -18.56 -11.43 17.92
N PRO A 17 -18.87 -12.71 18.11
CA PRO A 17 -18.54 -13.76 17.16
C PRO A 17 -19.19 -13.55 15.79
N LYS A 18 -20.39 -12.94 15.74
CA LYS A 18 -21.06 -12.63 14.46
C LYS A 18 -20.34 -11.56 13.68
N ARG A 19 -19.76 -10.57 14.35
CA ARG A 19 -18.97 -9.53 13.68
C ARG A 19 -17.68 -10.08 13.15
N SER A 20 -17.03 -10.97 13.88
CA SER A 20 -15.86 -11.70 13.42
C SER A 20 -16.14 -12.50 12.14
N GLU A 21 -17.31 -13.15 12.03
CA GLU A 21 -17.72 -13.85 10.80
C GLU A 21 -17.85 -12.89 9.59
N ILE A 22 -18.43 -11.70 9.81
CA ILE A 22 -18.57 -10.67 8.78
C ILE A 22 -17.21 -10.16 8.34
N LEU A 23 -16.35 -9.82 9.29
CA LEU A 23 -14.99 -9.35 9.02
C LEU A 23 -14.18 -10.39 8.23
N ASN A 24 -14.27 -11.66 8.62
CA ASN A 24 -13.60 -12.75 7.94
C ASN A 24 -14.13 -12.93 6.50
N ALA A 25 -15.46 -12.85 6.30
CA ALA A 25 -16.06 -12.93 4.97
C ALA A 25 -15.65 -11.74 4.08
N ALA A 26 -15.64 -10.52 4.63
CA ALA A 26 -15.20 -9.32 3.93
C ALA A 26 -13.72 -9.40 3.52
N ASN A 27 -12.86 -9.86 4.43
CA ASN A 27 -11.44 -10.06 4.16
C ASN A 27 -11.20 -11.13 3.06
N LEU A 28 -11.96 -12.22 3.06
CA LEU A 28 -11.87 -13.24 2.01
C LEU A 28 -12.24 -12.69 0.63
N LEU A 29 -13.23 -11.80 0.57
CA LEU A 29 -13.63 -11.14 -0.67
C LEU A 29 -12.79 -9.91 -0.99
N GLN A 30 -11.90 -9.48 -0.10
CA GLN A 30 -11.07 -8.26 -0.21
C GLN A 30 -11.91 -6.97 -0.37
N ILE A 31 -13.05 -6.90 0.31
CA ILE A 31 -13.96 -5.75 0.32
C ILE A 31 -14.14 -5.20 1.73
N GLY A 32 -14.68 -3.99 1.84
CA GLY A 32 -15.04 -3.41 3.13
C GLY A 32 -16.25 -4.11 3.77
N GLU A 33 -16.31 -4.11 5.13
CA GLU A 33 -17.44 -4.68 5.87
C GLU A 33 -18.79 -4.11 5.42
N PHE A 34 -18.82 -2.79 5.15
CA PHE A 34 -20.05 -2.13 4.71
C PHE A 34 -20.45 -2.54 3.28
N GLN A 35 -19.48 -2.73 2.39
CA GLN A 35 -19.74 -3.26 1.04
C GLN A 35 -20.32 -4.68 1.11
N LEU A 36 -19.84 -5.51 2.05
CA LEU A 36 -20.42 -6.83 2.30
C LEU A 36 -21.87 -6.73 2.79
N ILE A 37 -22.19 -5.75 3.65
CA ILE A 37 -23.57 -5.49 4.09
C ILE A 37 -24.45 -5.07 2.91
N GLN A 38 -23.97 -4.20 2.02
CA GLN A 38 -24.70 -3.81 0.81
C GLN A 38 -24.94 -5.00 -0.12
N LEU A 39 -23.94 -5.85 -0.32
CA LEU A 39 -24.09 -7.09 -1.11
C LEU A 39 -25.09 -8.04 -0.49
N ALA A 40 -25.03 -8.25 0.83
CA ALA A 40 -25.97 -9.09 1.55
C ALA A 40 -27.42 -8.58 1.39
N TYR A 41 -27.63 -7.26 1.47
CA TYR A 41 -28.93 -6.64 1.24
C TYR A 41 -29.42 -6.92 -0.18
N LYS A 42 -28.58 -6.66 -1.18
CA LYS A 42 -28.88 -6.90 -2.59
C LYS A 42 -29.26 -8.37 -2.88
N VAL A 43 -28.53 -9.31 -2.29
CA VAL A 43 -28.82 -10.73 -2.47
C VAL A 43 -30.14 -11.12 -1.82
N TRP A 44 -30.44 -10.55 -0.64
CA TRP A 44 -31.64 -10.89 0.12
C TRP A 44 -32.93 -10.27 -0.44
N TYR A 45 -32.86 -8.95 -0.73
CA TYR A 45 -34.03 -8.19 -1.17
C TYR A 45 -34.16 -8.05 -2.70
N LYS A 46 -33.12 -8.43 -3.45
CA LYS A 46 -33.00 -8.28 -4.91
C LYS A 46 -33.00 -6.82 -5.38
N GLU A 47 -32.70 -5.89 -4.50
CA GLU A 47 -32.59 -4.46 -4.75
C GLU A 47 -31.37 -3.89 -4.04
N ASP A 48 -30.88 -2.74 -4.52
CA ASP A 48 -29.79 -2.05 -3.86
C ASP A 48 -30.25 -1.43 -2.54
N LEU A 49 -29.33 -1.30 -1.57
CA LEU A 49 -29.63 -0.69 -0.28
C LEU A 49 -30.01 0.78 -0.47
N PRO A 50 -31.27 1.17 -0.14
CA PRO A 50 -31.74 2.54 -0.31
C PRO A 50 -30.95 3.54 0.54
N GLU A 51 -30.70 4.74 -0.01
CA GLU A 51 -29.89 5.78 0.64
C GLU A 51 -30.44 6.21 2.01
N ASP A 52 -31.76 6.25 2.16
CA ASP A 52 -32.41 6.59 3.43
C ASP A 52 -32.16 5.57 4.54
N LYS A 53 -31.90 4.30 4.17
CA LYS A 53 -31.59 3.23 5.12
C LYS A 53 -30.10 3.06 5.38
N ILE A 54 -29.24 3.57 4.50
CA ILE A 54 -27.77 3.43 4.62
C ILE A 54 -27.30 3.94 5.98
N ASN A 55 -27.62 5.19 6.33
CA ASN A 55 -27.16 5.81 7.57
C ASN A 55 -27.65 5.06 8.83
N LYS A 56 -28.88 4.56 8.78
CA LYS A 56 -29.46 3.79 9.88
C LYS A 56 -28.73 2.46 10.09
N ILE A 57 -28.61 1.66 9.03
CA ILE A 57 -27.96 0.34 9.09
C ILE A 57 -26.48 0.50 9.45
N PHE A 58 -25.80 1.50 8.89
CA PHE A 58 -24.41 1.79 9.22
C PHE A 58 -24.24 2.17 10.69
N SER A 59 -25.10 3.05 11.22
CA SER A 59 -25.05 3.45 12.63
C SER A 59 -25.37 2.28 13.55
N GLU A 60 -26.38 1.48 13.25
CA GLU A 60 -26.74 0.28 14.02
C GLU A 60 -25.57 -0.72 14.05
N TYR A 61 -24.93 -0.97 12.89
CA TYR A 61 -23.80 -1.87 12.79
C TYR A 61 -22.56 -1.35 13.52
N MET A 62 -22.16 -0.10 13.25
CA MET A 62 -20.88 0.44 13.75
C MET A 62 -20.95 0.89 15.22
N VAL A 63 -22.08 1.45 15.67
CA VAL A 63 -22.20 2.06 17.00
C VAL A 63 -22.83 1.10 18.01
N THR A 64 -23.90 0.42 17.62
CA THR A 64 -24.63 -0.47 18.54
C THR A 64 -24.24 -1.93 18.43
N GLY A 65 -23.48 -2.31 17.38
CA GLY A 65 -23.10 -3.70 17.12
C GLY A 65 -24.27 -4.61 16.74
N ILE A 66 -25.41 -4.01 16.32
CA ILE A 66 -26.58 -4.77 15.89
C ILE A 66 -26.34 -5.26 14.45
N ILE A 67 -26.37 -6.56 14.29
CA ILE A 67 -26.12 -7.23 13.02
C ILE A 67 -27.42 -7.82 12.52
N PRO A 68 -27.91 -7.37 11.34
CA PRO A 68 -29.07 -7.99 10.71
C PRO A 68 -28.83 -9.46 10.35
N ILE A 69 -29.87 -10.29 10.50
CA ILE A 69 -29.75 -11.73 10.30
C ILE A 69 -29.33 -12.09 8.85
N TRP A 70 -29.77 -11.33 7.87
CA TRP A 70 -29.43 -11.54 6.47
C TRP A 70 -27.95 -11.28 6.18
N VAL A 71 -27.28 -10.38 6.92
CA VAL A 71 -25.83 -10.17 6.81
C VAL A 71 -25.09 -11.40 7.32
N THR A 72 -25.51 -11.93 8.48
CA THR A 72 -24.90 -13.13 9.07
C THR A 72 -25.03 -14.33 8.13
N HIS A 73 -26.21 -14.54 7.55
CA HIS A 73 -26.40 -15.63 6.59
C HIS A 73 -25.50 -15.51 5.38
N TYR A 74 -25.42 -14.31 4.79
CA TYR A 74 -24.57 -14.07 3.63
C TYR A 74 -23.08 -14.29 3.96
N ALA A 75 -22.62 -13.78 5.10
CA ALA A 75 -21.25 -14.01 5.55
C ALA A 75 -20.94 -15.50 5.73
N GLN A 76 -21.85 -16.26 6.36
CA GLN A 76 -21.70 -17.70 6.53
C GLN A 76 -21.65 -18.45 5.19
N ASP A 77 -22.42 -18.03 4.20
CA ASP A 77 -22.38 -18.66 2.88
C ASP A 77 -21.05 -18.40 2.18
N ILE A 78 -20.49 -17.19 2.27
CA ILE A 78 -19.13 -16.90 1.78
C ILE A 78 -18.08 -17.77 2.49
N LEU A 79 -18.19 -17.91 3.82
CA LEU A 79 -17.28 -18.76 4.59
C LEU A 79 -17.39 -20.25 4.20
N LYS A 80 -18.59 -20.75 3.92
CA LYS A 80 -18.80 -22.11 3.42
C LYS A 80 -18.17 -22.32 2.04
N LEU A 81 -18.38 -21.36 1.11
CA LEU A 81 -17.76 -21.41 -0.23
C LEU A 81 -16.25 -21.39 -0.16
N SER A 82 -15.68 -20.60 0.74
CA SER A 82 -14.24 -20.57 0.98
C SER A 82 -13.72 -21.90 1.52
N LYS A 83 -14.40 -22.50 2.52
CA LYS A 83 -14.03 -23.81 3.06
C LYS A 83 -14.10 -24.92 2.03
N ALA A 84 -15.04 -24.82 1.08
CA ALA A 84 -15.17 -25.75 -0.03
C ALA A 84 -14.19 -25.51 -1.17
N ASN A 85 -13.30 -24.50 -1.09
CA ASN A 85 -12.38 -24.03 -2.13
C ASN A 85 -13.07 -23.68 -3.47
N VAL A 86 -14.34 -23.24 -3.43
CA VAL A 86 -15.13 -22.86 -4.59
C VAL A 86 -15.27 -21.32 -4.71
N LEU A 87 -14.83 -20.59 -3.68
CA LEU A 87 -14.94 -19.14 -3.66
C LEU A 87 -13.93 -18.52 -4.64
N ASP A 88 -14.47 -17.85 -5.66
CA ASP A 88 -13.69 -16.95 -6.52
C ASP A 88 -13.87 -15.52 -6.00
N SER A 89 -12.91 -15.07 -5.19
CA SER A 89 -12.94 -13.75 -4.55
C SER A 89 -12.86 -12.59 -5.55
N TYR A 90 -12.30 -12.80 -6.74
CA TYR A 90 -12.15 -11.78 -7.78
C TYR A 90 -13.33 -11.70 -8.74
N ASN A 91 -14.41 -12.42 -8.47
CA ASN A 91 -15.61 -12.37 -9.29
C ASN A 91 -16.30 -11.00 -9.13
N GLU A 92 -16.58 -10.33 -10.25
CA GLU A 92 -17.20 -8.99 -10.31
C GLU A 92 -18.47 -8.86 -9.48
N LYS A 93 -19.22 -9.95 -9.30
CA LYS A 93 -20.46 -9.97 -8.49
C LYS A 93 -20.24 -9.57 -7.02
N TYR A 94 -19.02 -9.75 -6.50
CA TYR A 94 -18.66 -9.38 -5.11
C TYR A 94 -18.15 -7.94 -5.00
N HIS A 95 -17.76 -7.32 -6.11
CA HIS A 95 -17.16 -6.00 -6.16
C HIS A 95 -18.07 -4.90 -6.74
N VAL A 96 -19.38 -5.15 -6.77
CA VAL A 96 -20.37 -4.22 -7.33
C VAL A 96 -20.32 -2.84 -6.69
N TYR A 97 -19.99 -2.77 -5.40
CA TYR A 97 -19.87 -1.52 -4.62
C TYR A 97 -18.44 -1.08 -4.40
N ASP A 98 -17.48 -1.76 -4.99
CA ASP A 98 -16.08 -1.41 -4.94
C ASP A 98 -15.70 -0.55 -6.15
N HIS A 99 -15.66 0.76 -5.94
CA HIS A 99 -15.30 1.71 -6.99
C HIS A 99 -13.85 1.59 -7.46
N GLU A 100 -13.00 0.91 -6.68
CA GLU A 100 -11.59 0.68 -7.03
C GLU A 100 -11.39 -0.62 -7.81
N PHE A 101 -12.32 -1.56 -7.75
CA PHE A 101 -12.18 -2.88 -8.39
C PHE A 101 -12.05 -2.79 -9.92
N GLY A 102 -12.80 -1.90 -10.56
CA GLY A 102 -12.67 -1.64 -12.00
C GLY A 102 -11.40 -0.88 -12.40
N ASN A 103 -10.75 -0.22 -11.44
CA ASN A 103 -9.50 0.51 -11.62
C ASN A 103 -8.27 -0.35 -11.26
N TYR A 104 -8.46 -1.58 -10.80
CA TYR A 104 -7.36 -2.53 -10.66
C TYR A 104 -6.79 -2.80 -12.06
N ILE A 105 -5.75 -2.05 -12.40
CA ILE A 105 -5.07 -2.18 -13.68
C ILE A 105 -4.48 -3.60 -13.71
N PRO A 106 -5.01 -4.50 -14.55
CA PRO A 106 -4.44 -5.83 -14.69
C PRO A 106 -2.99 -5.65 -15.13
N GLY A 107 -2.05 -5.98 -14.27
CA GLY A 107 -0.62 -5.80 -14.52
C GLY A 107 0.16 -5.02 -13.45
N GLU A 108 -0.37 -4.84 -12.23
CA GLU A 108 0.40 -4.22 -11.14
C GLU A 108 1.75 -4.92 -10.94
N LYS A 109 1.77 -6.25 -11.03
CA LYS A 109 2.98 -7.07 -11.00
C LYS A 109 3.93 -6.74 -12.16
N GLN A 110 3.37 -6.49 -13.34
CA GLN A 110 4.12 -6.12 -14.53
C GLN A 110 4.60 -4.66 -14.45
N ARG A 111 3.81 -3.77 -13.87
CA ARG A 111 4.15 -2.36 -13.63
C ARG A 111 5.24 -2.24 -12.57
N LYS A 112 5.17 -2.98 -11.44
CA LYS A 112 6.25 -3.08 -10.46
C LYS A 112 7.53 -3.62 -11.09
N ARG A 113 7.45 -4.67 -11.91
CA ARG A 113 8.62 -5.24 -12.62
C ARG A 113 9.24 -4.22 -13.58
N ARG A 114 8.45 -3.47 -14.34
CA ARG A 114 8.94 -2.37 -15.19
C ARG A 114 9.55 -1.25 -14.36
N GLY A 115 8.93 -0.87 -13.24
CA GLY A 115 9.47 0.14 -12.33
C GLY A 115 10.84 -0.25 -11.78
N ILE A 116 11.02 -1.49 -11.33
CA ILE A 116 12.31 -2.03 -10.88
C ILE A 116 13.33 -2.02 -12.03
N PHE A 117 12.92 -2.40 -13.24
CA PHE A 117 13.80 -2.39 -14.41
C PHE A 117 14.33 -0.99 -14.75
N TYR A 118 13.46 0.03 -14.78
CA TYR A 118 13.89 1.41 -15.00
C TYR A 118 14.76 1.95 -13.87
N ALA A 119 14.43 1.65 -12.63
CA ALA A 119 15.27 2.04 -11.47
C ALA A 119 16.67 1.41 -11.56
N THR A 120 16.77 0.17 -12.01
CA THR A 120 18.06 -0.50 -12.22
C THR A 120 18.87 0.16 -13.33
N ILE A 121 18.24 0.52 -14.44
CA ILE A 121 18.92 1.23 -15.54
C ILE A 121 19.45 2.58 -15.07
N ILE A 122 18.65 3.37 -14.36
CA ILE A 122 19.06 4.66 -13.80
C ILE A 122 20.23 4.47 -12.85
N GLY A 123 20.20 3.46 -12.00
CA GLY A 123 21.28 3.12 -11.09
C GLY A 123 22.60 2.78 -11.82
N ILE A 124 22.52 1.98 -12.86
CA ILE A 124 23.69 1.61 -13.70
C ILE A 124 24.27 2.85 -14.39
N VAL A 125 23.43 3.71 -14.97
CA VAL A 125 23.87 4.96 -15.62
C VAL A 125 24.54 5.87 -14.61
N PHE A 126 23.97 6.01 -13.42
CA PHE A 126 24.53 6.84 -12.35
C PHE A 126 25.91 6.33 -11.89
N ILE A 127 26.02 5.02 -11.63
CA ILE A 127 27.28 4.40 -11.23
C ILE A 127 28.32 4.50 -12.37
N GLY A 128 27.91 4.25 -13.60
CA GLY A 128 28.78 4.34 -14.78
C GLY A 128 29.29 5.76 -15.02
N SER A 129 28.44 6.76 -14.89
CA SER A 129 28.84 8.16 -15.04
C SER A 129 29.81 8.59 -13.92
N HIS A 130 29.56 8.11 -12.71
CA HIS A 130 30.47 8.38 -11.57
C HIS A 130 31.84 7.72 -11.77
N TYR A 131 31.86 6.47 -12.22
CA TYR A 131 33.10 5.75 -12.55
C TYR A 131 33.88 6.43 -13.69
N MET A 132 33.19 6.90 -14.74
CA MET A 132 33.82 7.68 -15.80
C MET A 132 34.40 9.00 -15.27
N ALA A 133 33.65 9.72 -14.42
CA ALA A 133 34.13 10.95 -13.83
C ALA A 133 35.44 10.75 -13.03
N ILE A 134 35.50 9.66 -12.27
CA ILE A 134 36.73 9.34 -11.49
C ILE A 134 37.93 9.07 -12.40
N ASN A 135 37.74 8.33 -13.50
CA ASN A 135 38.84 7.94 -14.36
C ASN A 135 39.28 9.02 -15.34
N TYR A 136 38.38 9.96 -15.72
CA TYR A 136 38.68 11.01 -16.68
C TYR A 136 39.04 12.37 -16.04
N VAL A 137 38.66 12.56 -14.76
CA VAL A 137 39.07 13.77 -14.02
C VAL A 137 40.46 13.53 -13.43
N ASP A 138 41.42 14.35 -13.81
CA ASP A 138 42.75 14.34 -13.25
C ASP A 138 42.67 14.69 -11.75
N ILE A 139 42.76 13.65 -10.91
CA ILE A 139 42.57 13.76 -9.47
C ILE A 139 43.56 14.73 -8.84
N GLU A 140 44.73 14.92 -9.47
CA GLU A 140 45.72 15.86 -9.00
C GLU A 140 45.27 17.32 -9.12
N LYS A 141 44.38 17.62 -10.04
CA LYS A 141 43.86 18.97 -10.27
C LYS A 141 42.51 19.26 -9.61
N SER A 142 41.75 18.26 -9.22
CA SER A 142 40.45 18.48 -8.63
C SER A 142 40.46 18.35 -7.11
N ALA A 143 39.89 19.32 -6.44
CA ALA A 143 39.83 19.34 -4.97
C ALA A 143 38.67 18.55 -4.40
N SER A 144 37.66 18.25 -5.20
CA SER A 144 36.40 17.75 -4.68
C SER A 144 35.89 16.55 -5.48
N PHE A 145 35.46 15.51 -4.76
CA PHE A 145 34.80 14.34 -5.25
C PHE A 145 33.29 14.57 -5.42
N TYR A 146 32.76 15.66 -4.88
CA TYR A 146 31.36 16.01 -4.88
C TYR A 146 31.07 17.17 -5.83
N PRO A 147 29.94 17.15 -6.55
CA PRO A 147 29.55 18.31 -7.33
C PRO A 147 29.19 19.52 -6.43
N PRO A 148 29.55 20.75 -6.83
CA PRO A 148 30.33 21.07 -8.03
C PRO A 148 31.80 20.71 -7.88
N TYR A 149 32.40 20.14 -8.92
CA TYR A 149 33.85 19.85 -8.94
C TYR A 149 34.64 21.15 -8.95
N ILE A 150 35.31 21.42 -7.85
CA ILE A 150 36.12 22.63 -7.66
C ILE A 150 37.58 22.22 -7.68
N GLU A 151 38.40 22.92 -8.49
CA GLU A 151 39.84 22.66 -8.52
C GLU A 151 40.48 22.92 -7.16
N LYS A 152 41.45 22.08 -6.76
CA LYS A 152 42.23 22.24 -5.51
C LYS A 152 42.84 23.64 -5.38
N LYS A 153 43.26 24.21 -6.50
CA LYS A 153 43.84 25.57 -6.57
C LYS A 153 42.87 26.65 -6.04
N VAL A 154 41.56 26.44 -6.23
CA VAL A 154 40.53 27.39 -5.77
C VAL A 154 40.26 27.22 -4.27
N VAL A 155 40.26 25.97 -3.79
CA VAL A 155 39.94 25.64 -2.38
C VAL A 155 41.16 25.85 -1.47
N TYR A 156 42.38 25.53 -1.96
CA TYR A 156 43.59 25.60 -1.17
C TYR A 156 44.70 26.38 -1.91
N PRO A 157 44.51 27.68 -2.15
CA PRO A 157 45.48 28.48 -2.92
C PRO A 157 46.88 28.54 -2.28
N GLU A 158 46.97 28.47 -0.96
CA GLU A 158 48.23 28.51 -0.23
C GLU A 158 49.07 27.25 -0.44
N LEU A 159 48.45 26.07 -0.48
CA LEU A 159 49.17 24.80 -0.71
C LEU A 159 49.75 24.74 -2.13
N TYR A 160 49.06 25.32 -3.09
CA TYR A 160 49.49 25.36 -4.50
C TYR A 160 50.71 26.29 -4.70
N LYS A 161 50.84 27.37 -3.89
CA LYS A 161 51.99 28.27 -3.91
C LYS A 161 53.24 27.62 -3.33
N LEU A 162 53.07 26.74 -2.34
CA LEU A 162 54.18 26.02 -1.72
C LEU A 162 54.82 24.99 -2.67
N ASP A 163 53.98 24.28 -3.45
CA ASP A 163 54.44 23.29 -4.44
C ASP A 163 55.24 23.92 -5.59
N LEU A 164 54.85 25.11 -6.05
CA LEU A 164 55.56 25.85 -7.09
C LEU A 164 56.94 26.38 -6.64
N ASN A 165 57.13 26.59 -5.34
CA ASN A 165 58.44 27.04 -4.81
C ASN A 165 59.42 25.89 -4.54
N ASN A 166 58.93 24.66 -4.34
CA ASN A 166 59.79 23.49 -4.11
C ASN A 166 60.29 22.82 -5.42
N ASN A 167 59.73 23.19 -6.57
CA ASN A 167 60.14 22.68 -7.89
C ASN A 167 61.03 23.64 -8.70
N LYS A 168 61.68 24.63 -8.03
CA LYS A 168 62.77 25.43 -8.58
C LYS A 168 64.03 25.04 -7.88
#